data_e02c416fb50574152b9cccc11ded9a4b
#
_entry.id   e02c416fb50574152b9cccc11ded9a4b
#
_cell.length_a   1.000
_cell.length_b   1.000
_cell.length_c   1.000
_cell.angle_alpha   90.00
_cell.angle_beta   90.00
_cell.angle_gamma   90.00
#
_symmetry.space_group_name_H-M   'P 1'
#
loop_
_entity.id
_entity.type
_entity.pdbx_description
1 polymer ?
#
loop_
_entity_poly.entity_id
_entity_poly.type
_entity_poly.pdbx_seq_one_letter_code
_entity_poly.pdbx_strand_id
1 'polypeptide(L)'
;MKVWILDDERFPTGFAANYIQKNNIDNKKFSVISYSMDALGPIKDGAVLINNYIPDKGDEIIGVYACKREKNSEVMTGEIIDLSENISGDFVYFDLPDGCYRISAVVRTLRGYSEMEQGRIDMLSEESARYMIKAVYEPHFEHFKKYFGNTIEGFFSDEPCFDNRDENEQFASELGRPRTYYPWNDCLIEMLKEEFGEDAKKYLPFLWQSAANHIEAKIRTAYMNCITRLYQKNFSMALGDW
;
A
#
# COMPACT_ATOMS: atom_id res chain seq x y z
N MET A 1 1.78 27.94 -32.14
CA MET A 1 1.00 27.36 -31.04
C MET A 1 1.71 26.08 -30.61
N LYS A 2 1.88 25.86 -29.34
CA LYS A 2 2.44 24.64 -28.76
C LYS A 2 1.34 23.84 -28.09
N VAL A 3 1.42 22.51 -28.12
CA VAL A 3 0.40 21.59 -27.62
C VAL A 3 1.04 20.57 -26.69
N TRP A 4 0.38 20.29 -25.57
CA TRP A 4 0.62 19.17 -24.70
C TRP A 4 -0.53 18.17 -24.85
N ILE A 5 -0.24 16.89 -24.91
CA ILE A 5 -1.25 15.83 -24.98
C ILE A 5 -1.51 15.37 -23.55
N LEU A 6 -2.77 15.43 -23.09
CA LEU A 6 -3.18 14.79 -21.86
C LEU A 6 -3.09 13.27 -22.05
N ASP A 7 -2.38 12.58 -21.18
CA ASP A 7 -2.01 11.19 -21.37
C ASP A 7 -3.11 10.19 -20.98
N ASP A 8 -4.28 10.68 -20.56
CA ASP A 8 -5.42 9.83 -20.28
C ASP A 8 -6.75 10.50 -20.65
N GLU A 9 -7.77 9.69 -20.89
CA GLU A 9 -9.13 10.16 -21.17
C GLU A 9 -9.92 10.53 -19.92
N ARG A 10 -9.40 10.17 -18.74
CA ARG A 10 -10.03 10.36 -17.42
C ARG A 10 -9.05 10.95 -16.44
N PHE A 11 -9.61 11.63 -15.45
CA PHE A 11 -8.92 12.17 -14.30
C PHE A 11 -9.17 11.29 -13.06
N PRO A 12 -8.17 11.06 -12.22
CA PRO A 12 -6.74 11.31 -12.42
C PRO A 12 -6.09 10.27 -13.36
N THR A 13 -4.87 10.58 -13.84
CA THR A 13 -4.11 9.70 -14.75
C THR A 13 -3.96 8.27 -14.20
N GLY A 14 -3.93 7.29 -15.11
CA GLY A 14 -3.65 5.89 -14.80
C GLY A 14 -4.56 4.86 -15.47
N PHE A 15 -5.57 5.29 -16.24
CA PHE A 15 -6.44 4.35 -16.96
C PHE A 15 -5.83 3.80 -18.24
N ALA A 16 -4.79 4.46 -18.78
CA ALA A 16 -4.08 4.02 -19.97
C ALA A 16 -5.03 3.69 -21.14
N ALA A 17 -5.97 4.58 -21.44
CA ALA A 17 -7.02 4.39 -22.44
C ALA A 17 -7.82 3.07 -22.25
N ASN A 18 -8.05 2.65 -21.03
CA ASN A 18 -8.67 1.37 -20.66
C ASN A 18 -7.91 0.14 -21.19
N TYR A 19 -6.60 0.24 -21.36
CA TYR A 19 -5.78 -0.83 -21.93
C TYR A 19 -5.84 -2.12 -21.10
N ILE A 20 -5.85 -2.00 -19.79
CA ILE A 20 -5.95 -3.13 -18.85
C ILE A 20 -7.22 -3.93 -19.12
N GLN A 21 -8.38 -3.26 -19.16
CA GLN A 21 -9.68 -3.89 -19.35
C GLN A 21 -9.83 -4.44 -20.77
N LYS A 22 -9.42 -3.68 -21.80
CA LYS A 22 -9.50 -4.08 -23.20
C LYS A 22 -8.69 -5.33 -23.52
N ASN A 23 -7.60 -5.56 -22.79
CA ASN A 23 -6.70 -6.70 -23.02
C ASN A 23 -6.84 -7.80 -21.96
N ASN A 24 -7.81 -7.70 -21.03
CA ASN A 24 -8.02 -8.64 -19.92
C ASN A 24 -6.73 -8.90 -19.12
N ILE A 25 -5.96 -7.84 -18.86
CA ILE A 25 -4.71 -7.93 -18.09
C ILE A 25 -5.06 -8.09 -16.60
N ASP A 26 -4.50 -9.08 -15.94
CA ASP A 26 -4.62 -9.29 -14.50
C ASP A 26 -3.72 -8.27 -13.76
N ASN A 27 -4.20 -7.04 -13.68
CA ASN A 27 -3.52 -5.94 -13.00
C ASN A 27 -4.02 -5.85 -11.57
N LYS A 28 -3.47 -6.69 -10.68
CA LYS A 28 -3.81 -6.66 -9.26
C LYS A 28 -3.09 -5.53 -8.58
N LYS A 29 -3.85 -4.59 -8.09
CA LYS A 29 -3.39 -3.47 -7.29
C LYS A 29 -3.69 -3.76 -5.82
N PHE A 30 -2.64 -3.99 -5.05
CA PHE A 30 -2.77 -4.35 -3.65
C PHE A 30 -2.67 -3.14 -2.74
N SER A 31 -3.36 -3.24 -1.62
CA SER A 31 -3.17 -2.39 -0.46
C SER A 31 -2.89 -3.23 0.79
N VAL A 32 -2.50 -2.58 1.87
CA VAL A 32 -2.32 -3.17 3.19
C VAL A 32 -3.17 -2.43 4.21
N ILE A 33 -3.79 -3.19 5.11
CA ILE A 33 -4.59 -2.69 6.24
C ILE A 33 -4.25 -3.45 7.52
N SER A 34 -4.50 -2.84 8.67
CA SER A 34 -4.38 -3.51 9.97
C SER A 34 -5.73 -3.64 10.65
N TYR A 35 -6.06 -4.87 11.03
CA TYR A 35 -7.18 -5.16 11.93
C TYR A 35 -6.64 -5.43 13.32
N SER A 36 -7.23 -4.83 14.34
CA SER A 36 -6.71 -4.96 15.70
C SER A 36 -7.79 -5.14 16.75
N MET A 37 -7.40 -5.81 17.84
CA MET A 37 -8.18 -5.94 19.05
C MET A 37 -7.29 -5.75 20.27
N ASP A 38 -7.86 -5.26 21.36
CA ASP A 38 -7.15 -5.12 22.62
C ASP A 38 -7.31 -6.36 23.50
N ALA A 39 -6.24 -6.70 24.21
CA ALA A 39 -6.18 -7.82 25.16
C ALA A 39 -5.50 -7.39 26.44
N LEU A 40 -6.01 -7.90 27.59
CA LEU A 40 -5.42 -7.68 28.90
C LEU A 40 -4.76 -8.98 29.38
N GLY A 41 -3.44 -8.97 29.52
CA GLY A 41 -2.68 -10.07 30.11
C GLY A 41 -2.70 -10.05 31.64
N PRO A 42 -2.24 -11.15 32.29
CA PRO A 42 -1.63 -12.30 31.65
C PRO A 42 -2.67 -13.22 30.96
N ILE A 43 -2.35 -13.73 29.78
CA ILE A 43 -3.15 -14.72 29.08
C ILE A 43 -2.28 -15.96 28.85
N LYS A 44 -2.86 -17.13 29.15
CA LYS A 44 -2.31 -18.45 28.80
C LYS A 44 -3.24 -19.13 27.82
N ASP A 45 -2.65 -19.81 26.82
CA ASP A 45 -3.39 -20.56 25.80
C ASP A 45 -4.48 -19.72 25.12
N GLY A 46 -4.17 -18.43 24.89
CA GLY A 46 -5.07 -17.50 24.18
C GLY A 46 -5.18 -17.86 22.71
N ALA A 47 -6.33 -17.57 22.11
CA ALA A 47 -6.54 -17.76 20.68
C ALA A 47 -7.44 -16.65 20.11
N VAL A 48 -7.11 -16.18 18.90
CA VAL A 48 -7.94 -15.24 18.14
C VAL A 48 -8.23 -15.84 16.77
N LEU A 49 -9.51 -15.81 16.40
CA LEU A 49 -9.97 -16.22 15.07
C LEU A 49 -9.56 -15.15 14.04
N ILE A 50 -8.60 -15.48 13.17
CA ILE A 50 -8.04 -14.55 12.20
C ILE A 50 -8.79 -14.51 10.87
N ASN A 51 -9.60 -15.54 10.55
CA ASN A 51 -10.37 -15.59 9.32
C ASN A 51 -11.38 -14.45 9.18
N ASN A 52 -11.82 -13.84 10.28
CA ASN A 52 -12.66 -12.65 10.22
C ASN A 52 -11.95 -11.42 9.61
N TYR A 53 -10.63 -11.49 9.51
CA TYR A 53 -9.79 -10.41 8.94
C TYR A 53 -9.36 -10.69 7.51
N ILE A 54 -9.71 -11.88 6.97
CA ILE A 54 -9.45 -12.29 5.60
C ILE A 54 -10.79 -12.57 4.90
N PRO A 55 -11.63 -11.55 4.70
CA PRO A 55 -12.99 -11.75 4.18
C PRO A 55 -13.02 -12.11 2.70
N ASP A 56 -11.97 -11.76 1.94
CA ASP A 56 -11.96 -11.89 0.50
C ASP A 56 -10.96 -12.93 0.00
N LYS A 57 -11.33 -13.62 -1.06
CA LYS A 57 -10.41 -14.53 -1.76
C LYS A 57 -9.26 -13.74 -2.36
N GLY A 58 -8.05 -13.99 -1.88
CA GLY A 58 -6.82 -13.30 -2.30
C GLY A 58 -6.26 -12.35 -1.26
N ASP A 59 -6.97 -12.14 -0.14
CA ASP A 59 -6.38 -11.50 1.03
C ASP A 59 -5.34 -12.42 1.68
N GLU A 60 -4.29 -11.84 2.21
CA GLU A 60 -3.18 -12.57 2.83
C GLU A 60 -2.72 -11.87 4.10
N ILE A 61 -2.54 -12.65 5.18
CA ILE A 61 -1.93 -12.13 6.41
C ILE A 61 -0.43 -12.01 6.20
N ILE A 62 0.09 -10.79 6.30
CA ILE A 62 1.53 -10.50 6.26
C ILE A 62 2.18 -10.86 7.59
N GLY A 63 1.47 -10.61 8.70
CA GLY A 63 1.90 -10.96 10.04
C GLY A 63 0.87 -10.59 11.11
N VAL A 64 1.05 -11.16 12.29
CA VAL A 64 0.24 -10.88 13.49
C VAL A 64 1.18 -10.48 14.63
N TYR A 65 0.89 -9.38 15.30
CA TYR A 65 1.77 -8.79 16.29
C TYR A 65 0.99 -8.37 17.53
N ALA A 66 1.48 -8.66 18.72
CA ALA A 66 0.98 -8.09 19.96
C ALA A 66 1.87 -6.91 20.38
N CYS A 67 1.38 -5.71 20.18
CA CYS A 67 2.04 -4.47 20.58
C CYS A 67 1.61 -4.09 21.99
N LYS A 68 2.56 -3.95 22.92
CA LYS A 68 2.27 -3.56 24.30
C LYS A 68 1.84 -2.11 24.36
N ARG A 69 0.72 -1.84 25.03
CA ARG A 69 0.17 -0.50 25.25
C ARG A 69 0.68 0.08 26.56
N GLU A 70 0.83 1.39 26.59
CA GLU A 70 0.86 2.09 27.85
C GLU A 70 -0.50 1.99 28.56
N LYS A 71 -0.49 1.65 29.85
CA LYS A 71 -1.71 1.45 30.60
C LYS A 71 -2.64 2.67 30.50
N ASN A 72 -3.90 2.42 30.19
CA ASN A 72 -4.94 3.44 30.00
C ASN A 72 -4.68 4.46 28.86
N SER A 73 -3.85 4.09 27.88
CA SER A 73 -3.52 4.93 26.72
C SER A 73 -3.73 4.20 25.42
N GLU A 74 -3.95 4.93 24.34
CA GLU A 74 -3.91 4.41 22.96
C GLU A 74 -2.48 4.27 22.42
N VAL A 75 -1.49 4.76 23.17
CA VAL A 75 -0.08 4.77 22.79
C VAL A 75 0.56 3.44 23.13
N MET A 76 1.37 2.90 22.22
CA MET A 76 2.17 1.70 22.42
C MET A 76 3.49 2.05 23.14
N THR A 77 4.04 1.10 23.90
CA THR A 77 5.37 1.28 24.53
C THR A 77 6.52 1.15 23.51
N GLY A 78 6.26 0.48 22.38
CA GLY A 78 7.28 0.09 21.41
C GLY A 78 7.72 -1.38 21.56
N GLU A 79 7.30 -2.08 22.63
CA GLU A 79 7.51 -3.52 22.77
C GLU A 79 6.54 -4.29 21.84
N ILE A 80 7.08 -5.25 21.09
CA ILE A 80 6.34 -6.05 20.10
C ILE A 80 6.63 -7.53 20.32
N ILE A 81 5.60 -8.35 20.37
CA ILE A 81 5.69 -9.80 20.33
C ILE A 81 5.19 -10.24 18.95
N ASP A 82 6.04 -10.91 18.18
CA ASP A 82 5.66 -11.49 16.90
C ASP A 82 4.91 -12.80 17.12
N LEU A 83 3.67 -12.85 16.63
CA LEU A 83 2.78 -14.01 16.73
C LEU A 83 2.58 -14.70 15.37
N SER A 84 3.27 -14.28 14.33
CA SER A 84 3.05 -14.75 12.97
C SER A 84 3.29 -16.24 12.79
N GLU A 85 4.29 -16.79 13.48
CA GLU A 85 4.60 -18.23 13.47
C GLU A 85 3.60 -19.08 14.26
N ASN A 86 2.76 -18.46 15.07
CA ASN A 86 1.77 -19.12 15.91
C ASN A 86 0.41 -19.28 15.22
N ILE A 87 0.34 -18.98 13.94
CA ILE A 87 -0.88 -19.18 13.13
C ILE A 87 -1.04 -20.67 12.85
N SER A 88 -2.19 -21.23 13.22
CA SER A 88 -2.56 -22.61 12.92
C SER A 88 -4.03 -22.68 12.52
N GLY A 89 -4.28 -23.08 11.26
CA GLY A 89 -5.61 -23.05 10.68
C GLY A 89 -6.18 -21.62 10.69
N ASP A 90 -7.35 -21.46 11.24
CA ASP A 90 -8.07 -20.18 11.28
C ASP A 90 -7.73 -19.32 12.51
N PHE A 91 -6.81 -19.77 13.36
CA PHE A 91 -6.48 -19.11 14.62
C PHE A 91 -5.01 -18.72 14.71
N VAL A 92 -4.73 -17.65 15.45
CA VAL A 92 -3.42 -17.37 16.03
C VAL A 92 -3.48 -17.68 17.52
N TYR A 93 -2.51 -18.46 18.00
CA TYR A 93 -2.39 -18.85 19.42
C TYR A 93 -1.30 -18.04 20.10
N PHE A 94 -1.49 -17.70 21.37
CA PHE A 94 -0.50 -16.90 22.08
C PHE A 94 -0.60 -17.01 23.61
N ASP A 95 0.55 -16.80 24.24
CA ASP A 95 0.66 -16.44 25.63
C ASP A 95 1.06 -14.97 25.72
N LEU A 96 0.39 -14.19 26.57
CA LEU A 96 0.77 -12.80 26.82
C LEU A 96 1.15 -12.64 28.30
N PRO A 97 2.28 -11.97 28.60
CA PRO A 97 2.63 -11.55 29.96
C PRO A 97 1.61 -10.56 30.54
N ASP A 98 1.82 -10.19 31.81
CA ASP A 98 1.03 -9.12 32.43
C ASP A 98 1.18 -7.78 31.67
N GLY A 99 0.08 -7.13 31.38
CA GLY A 99 0.04 -5.88 30.63
C GLY A 99 -1.16 -5.72 29.71
N CYS A 100 -1.23 -4.55 29.09
CA CYS A 100 -2.22 -4.27 28.05
C CYS A 100 -1.57 -4.42 26.67
N TYR A 101 -2.24 -5.08 25.76
CA TYR A 101 -1.74 -5.35 24.41
C TYR A 101 -2.77 -4.99 23.35
N ARG A 102 -2.28 -4.58 22.19
CA ARG A 102 -3.06 -4.53 20.96
C ARG A 102 -2.54 -5.61 20.03
N ILE A 103 -3.38 -6.61 19.76
CA ILE A 103 -3.09 -7.65 18.78
C ILE A 103 -3.53 -7.12 17.42
N SER A 104 -2.59 -7.05 16.48
CA SER A 104 -2.78 -6.48 15.14
C SER A 104 -2.46 -7.52 14.08
N ALA A 105 -3.43 -7.82 13.23
CA ALA A 105 -3.23 -8.58 12.00
C ALA A 105 -3.02 -7.60 10.85
N VAL A 106 -1.87 -7.64 10.20
CA VAL A 106 -1.55 -6.85 9.00
C VAL A 106 -1.89 -7.69 7.79
N VAL A 107 -2.79 -7.19 6.95
CA VAL A 107 -3.39 -7.93 5.84
C VAL A 107 -3.14 -7.22 4.52
N ARG A 108 -2.57 -7.95 3.55
CA ARG A 108 -2.54 -7.56 2.14
C ARG A 108 -3.88 -7.88 1.49
N THR A 109 -4.46 -6.95 0.77
CA THR A 109 -5.79 -7.08 0.20
C THR A 109 -5.93 -6.36 -1.14
N LEU A 110 -6.92 -6.75 -1.94
CA LEU A 110 -7.34 -6.00 -3.15
C LEU A 110 -8.35 -4.89 -2.82
N ARG A 111 -8.78 -4.76 -1.58
CA ARG A 111 -9.67 -3.68 -1.11
C ARG A 111 -8.90 -2.36 -0.97
N GLY A 112 -9.62 -1.29 -0.66
CA GLY A 112 -9.06 0.06 -0.50
C GLY A 112 -9.13 0.89 -1.78
N TYR A 113 -9.66 0.34 -2.86
CA TYR A 113 -9.85 1.01 -4.14
C TYR A 113 -11.31 0.94 -4.56
N SER A 114 -11.87 2.05 -5.07
CA SER A 114 -13.19 2.04 -5.72
C SER A 114 -13.13 1.23 -7.01
N GLU A 115 -14.30 0.80 -7.52
CA GLU A 115 -14.38 0.08 -8.81
C GLU A 115 -13.72 0.87 -9.95
N MET A 116 -13.88 2.19 -9.95
CA MET A 116 -13.25 3.06 -10.94
C MET A 116 -11.73 3.01 -10.84
N GLU A 117 -11.17 2.97 -9.63
CA GLU A 117 -9.73 2.96 -9.39
C GLU A 117 -9.08 1.59 -9.60
N GLN A 118 -9.82 0.51 -9.46
CA GLN A 118 -9.35 -0.82 -9.82
C GLN A 118 -9.00 -0.92 -11.31
N GLY A 119 -9.64 -0.10 -12.15
CA GLY A 119 -9.34 0.00 -13.57
C GLY A 119 -8.05 0.73 -13.91
N ARG A 120 -7.41 1.39 -12.93
CA ARG A 120 -6.14 2.09 -13.13
C ARG A 120 -4.94 1.17 -12.97
N ILE A 121 -3.86 1.49 -13.69
CA ILE A 121 -2.58 0.79 -13.55
C ILE A 121 -2.04 0.91 -12.12
N ASP A 122 -1.28 -0.09 -11.69
CA ASP A 122 -0.52 -0.02 -10.44
C ASP A 122 0.81 0.71 -10.67
N MET A 123 0.88 2.00 -10.34
CA MET A 123 2.06 2.84 -10.57
C MET A 123 3.30 2.42 -9.76
N LEU A 124 3.17 1.45 -8.85
CA LEU A 124 4.30 0.85 -8.14
C LEU A 124 4.89 -0.35 -8.88
N SER A 125 4.23 -0.84 -9.93
CA SER A 125 4.68 -1.97 -10.76
C SER A 125 5.51 -1.50 -11.94
N GLU A 126 6.59 -2.22 -12.25
CA GLU A 126 7.42 -1.97 -13.44
C GLU A 126 6.65 -2.02 -14.77
N GLU A 127 5.55 -2.79 -14.81
CA GLU A 127 4.80 -2.96 -16.04
C GLU A 127 3.85 -1.79 -16.33
N SER A 128 3.53 -1.00 -15.33
CA SER A 128 2.52 0.06 -15.44
C SER A 128 2.89 1.14 -16.43
N ALA A 129 4.13 1.61 -16.41
CA ALA A 129 4.60 2.58 -17.40
C ALA A 129 4.56 2.00 -18.82
N ARG A 130 4.88 0.71 -18.99
CA ARG A 130 4.81 0.02 -20.29
C ARG A 130 3.39 -0.02 -20.84
N TYR A 131 2.38 -0.22 -19.99
CA TYR A 131 0.98 -0.17 -20.44
C TYR A 131 0.59 1.24 -20.89
N MET A 132 1.00 2.26 -20.15
CA MET A 132 0.77 3.66 -20.53
C MET A 132 1.45 4.01 -21.86
N ILE A 133 2.73 3.66 -22.00
CA ILE A 133 3.51 3.87 -23.22
C ILE A 133 2.81 3.21 -24.40
N LYS A 134 2.50 1.93 -24.29
CA LYS A 134 1.92 1.14 -25.37
C LYS A 134 0.49 1.58 -25.74
N ALA A 135 -0.28 2.00 -24.76
CA ALA A 135 -1.68 2.37 -24.97
C ALA A 135 -1.85 3.80 -25.48
N VAL A 136 -0.96 4.71 -25.07
CA VAL A 136 -1.14 6.16 -25.26
C VAL A 136 0.05 6.77 -26.02
N TYR A 137 1.27 6.62 -25.50
CA TYR A 137 2.42 7.35 -26.01
C TYR A 137 2.85 6.88 -27.41
N GLU A 138 3.07 5.60 -27.60
CA GLU A 138 3.45 5.04 -28.91
C GLU A 138 2.43 5.34 -30.01
N PRO A 139 1.10 5.10 -29.84
CA PRO A 139 0.13 5.40 -30.87
C PRO A 139 0.09 6.88 -31.27
N HIS A 140 0.21 7.79 -30.32
CA HIS A 140 0.28 9.23 -30.61
C HIS A 140 1.58 9.59 -31.32
N PHE A 141 2.72 9.02 -30.87
CA PHE A 141 3.98 9.28 -31.52
C PHE A 141 4.01 8.75 -32.95
N GLU A 142 3.55 7.53 -33.20
CA GLU A 142 3.48 6.95 -34.55
C GLU A 142 2.63 7.81 -35.50
N HIS A 143 1.46 8.26 -35.02
CA HIS A 143 0.53 9.02 -35.84
C HIS A 143 0.97 10.47 -36.08
N PHE A 144 1.56 11.12 -35.08
CA PHE A 144 1.89 12.53 -35.08
C PHE A 144 3.40 12.84 -35.07
N LYS A 145 4.26 11.86 -35.34
CA LYS A 145 5.73 11.92 -35.24
C LYS A 145 6.33 13.24 -35.78
N LYS A 146 5.88 13.69 -36.93
CA LYS A 146 6.39 14.94 -37.57
C LYS A 146 6.11 16.23 -36.80
N TYR A 147 5.20 16.19 -35.82
CA TYR A 147 4.83 17.34 -35.00
C TYR A 147 5.53 17.36 -33.63
N PHE A 148 6.11 16.25 -33.19
CA PHE A 148 6.89 16.20 -31.96
C PHE A 148 8.17 17.03 -32.10
N GLY A 149 8.52 17.77 -31.03
CA GLY A 149 9.65 18.69 -31.00
C GLY A 149 9.42 20.04 -31.70
N ASN A 150 8.27 20.22 -32.37
CA ASN A 150 7.93 21.53 -32.97
C ASN A 150 6.56 22.05 -32.54
N THR A 151 5.49 21.32 -32.72
CA THR A 151 4.13 21.68 -32.32
C THR A 151 3.70 20.95 -31.05
N ILE A 152 3.99 19.65 -30.95
CA ILE A 152 3.73 18.85 -29.76
C ILE A 152 4.99 18.88 -28.90
N GLU A 153 4.86 19.44 -27.70
CA GLU A 153 5.95 19.56 -26.72
C GLU A 153 6.14 18.29 -25.89
N GLY A 154 5.07 17.52 -25.67
CA GLY A 154 5.12 16.30 -24.87
C GLY A 154 3.74 15.86 -24.37
N PHE A 155 3.77 14.96 -23.40
CA PHE A 155 2.60 14.49 -22.69
C PHE A 155 2.48 15.16 -21.32
N PHE A 156 1.27 15.27 -20.84
CA PHE A 156 0.93 15.81 -19.53
C PHE A 156 0.14 14.78 -18.74
N SER A 157 0.68 14.35 -17.61
CA SER A 157 0.02 13.46 -16.65
C SER A 157 -0.65 14.30 -15.56
N ASP A 158 -1.94 14.09 -15.35
CA ASP A 158 -2.73 14.85 -14.38
C ASP A 158 -2.97 14.07 -13.10
N GLU A 159 -2.38 14.54 -12.01
CA GLU A 159 -2.50 14.03 -10.65
C GLU A 159 -2.40 12.48 -10.54
N PRO A 160 -1.29 11.86 -10.99
CA PRO A 160 -1.08 10.45 -10.71
C PRO A 160 -1.12 10.23 -9.20
N CYS A 161 -1.97 9.33 -8.72
CA CYS A 161 -2.19 9.18 -7.29
C CYS A 161 -2.05 7.75 -6.78
N PHE A 162 -1.59 7.66 -5.53
CA PHE A 162 -1.61 6.43 -4.73
C PHE A 162 -2.62 6.64 -3.62
N ASP A 163 -3.72 6.06 -3.63
CA ASP A 163 -4.74 6.32 -2.65
C ASP A 163 -4.35 5.73 -1.28
N ASN A 164 -4.02 6.59 -0.32
CA ASN A 164 -4.12 6.27 1.09
C ASN A 164 -5.57 6.56 1.49
N ARG A 165 -6.41 5.53 1.63
CA ARG A 165 -7.83 5.77 1.88
C ARG A 165 -8.27 5.26 3.24
N ASP A 166 -9.04 6.08 3.94
CA ASP A 166 -9.86 5.62 5.05
C ASP A 166 -11.08 4.87 4.50
N GLU A 167 -11.44 3.77 5.15
CA GLU A 167 -12.58 2.91 4.76
C GLU A 167 -13.91 3.68 4.77
N ASN A 168 -14.03 4.72 5.59
CA ASN A 168 -15.26 5.49 5.78
C ASN A 168 -15.22 6.90 5.20
N GLU A 169 -14.02 7.44 4.90
CA GLU A 169 -13.84 8.81 4.45
C GLU A 169 -12.94 8.86 3.21
N GLN A 170 -13.56 8.95 2.05
CA GLN A 170 -12.90 8.88 0.74
C GLN A 170 -11.74 9.88 0.55
N PHE A 171 -11.77 11.01 1.22
CA PHE A 171 -10.76 12.06 1.09
C PHE A 171 -9.82 12.19 2.30
N ALA A 172 -9.96 11.32 3.30
CA ALA A 172 -9.09 11.31 4.44
C ALA A 172 -7.87 10.42 4.16
N SER A 173 -6.73 11.03 3.94
CA SER A 173 -5.47 10.36 3.59
C SER A 173 -4.38 10.50 4.67
N GLU A 174 -4.77 10.83 5.89
CA GLU A 174 -3.82 11.05 6.99
C GLU A 174 -3.14 9.75 7.42
N LEU A 175 -1.81 9.81 7.51
CA LEU A 175 -1.02 8.69 8.03
C LEU A 175 -1.33 8.44 9.50
N GLY A 176 -1.45 7.17 9.88
CA GLY A 176 -1.65 6.76 11.26
C GLY A 176 -3.11 6.65 11.70
N ARG A 177 -4.06 6.93 10.84
CA ARG A 177 -5.48 6.70 11.17
C ARG A 177 -5.80 5.20 11.15
N PRO A 178 -6.59 4.70 12.11
CA PRO A 178 -7.17 3.36 12.03
C PRO A 178 -7.95 3.18 10.73
N ARG A 179 -7.95 1.97 10.16
CA ARG A 179 -8.68 1.62 8.94
C ARG A 179 -8.24 2.32 7.65
N THR A 180 -7.09 2.99 7.65
CA THR A 180 -6.49 3.52 6.42
C THR A 180 -5.84 2.37 5.64
N TYR A 181 -6.16 2.28 4.36
CA TYR A 181 -5.44 1.43 3.42
C TYR A 181 -4.19 2.16 2.92
N TYR A 182 -3.06 1.48 2.92
CA TYR A 182 -1.83 1.99 2.31
C TYR A 182 -1.51 1.20 1.03
N PRO A 183 -0.95 1.84 -0.01
CA PRO A 183 -0.54 1.14 -1.21
C PRO A 183 0.46 0.03 -0.87
N TRP A 184 0.38 -1.11 -1.53
CA TRP A 184 1.27 -2.23 -1.29
C TRP A 184 1.94 -2.72 -2.56
N ASN A 185 3.22 -3.08 -2.42
CA ASN A 185 3.99 -3.84 -3.40
C ASN A 185 4.83 -4.88 -2.65
N ASP A 186 4.95 -6.08 -3.20
CA ASP A 186 5.60 -7.20 -2.49
C ASP A 186 7.10 -6.96 -2.21
N CYS A 187 7.75 -6.04 -2.93
CA CYS A 187 9.14 -5.67 -2.64
C CYS A 187 9.31 -4.70 -1.45
N LEU A 188 8.21 -4.13 -0.92
CA LEU A 188 8.29 -3.15 0.18
C LEU A 188 8.99 -3.70 1.42
N ILE A 189 8.76 -4.96 1.76
CA ILE A 189 9.41 -5.57 2.94
C ILE A 189 10.92 -5.59 2.77
N GLU A 190 11.42 -6.02 1.61
CA GLU A 190 12.87 -6.04 1.35
C GLU A 190 13.46 -4.62 1.37
N MET A 191 12.73 -3.64 0.86
CA MET A 191 13.17 -2.23 0.92
C MET A 191 13.20 -1.70 2.36
N LEU A 192 12.23 -2.07 3.20
CA LEU A 192 12.20 -1.67 4.61
C LEU A 192 13.30 -2.31 5.43
N LYS A 193 13.81 -3.49 5.03
CA LYS A 193 14.96 -4.13 5.69
C LYS A 193 16.23 -3.27 5.61
N GLU A 194 16.37 -2.40 4.62
CA GLU A 194 17.51 -1.48 4.53
C GLU A 194 17.64 -0.61 5.80
N GLU A 195 16.52 -0.25 6.43
CA GLU A 195 16.46 0.63 7.61
C GLU A 195 16.16 -0.11 8.93
N PHE A 196 15.35 -1.18 8.87
CA PHE A 196 14.85 -1.89 10.06
C PHE A 196 15.47 -3.28 10.26
N GLY A 197 16.29 -3.76 9.31
CA GLY A 197 16.87 -5.10 9.34
C GLY A 197 15.84 -6.19 9.04
N GLU A 198 16.22 -7.45 9.30
CA GLU A 198 15.39 -8.63 8.96
C GLU A 198 14.01 -8.62 9.61
N ASP A 199 13.87 -7.97 10.75
CA ASP A 199 12.62 -7.87 11.51
C ASP A 199 11.68 -6.75 11.02
N ALA A 200 11.90 -6.17 9.84
CA ALA A 200 11.13 -5.01 9.34
C ALA A 200 9.61 -5.18 9.43
N LYS A 201 9.11 -6.39 9.18
CA LYS A 201 7.66 -6.69 9.22
C LYS A 201 7.01 -6.36 10.57
N LYS A 202 7.71 -6.57 11.69
CA LYS A 202 7.15 -6.35 13.03
C LYS A 202 6.80 -4.89 13.34
N TYR A 203 7.37 -3.96 12.56
CA TYR A 203 7.08 -2.53 12.72
C TYR A 203 5.87 -2.06 11.90
N LEU A 204 5.33 -2.87 10.99
CA LEU A 204 4.18 -2.50 10.15
C LEU A 204 2.95 -2.03 10.96
N PRO A 205 2.59 -2.60 12.13
CA PRO A 205 1.46 -2.09 12.92
C PRO A 205 1.55 -0.59 13.24
N PHE A 206 2.75 -0.03 13.31
CA PHE A 206 2.95 1.39 13.61
C PHE A 206 2.66 2.33 12.43
N LEU A 207 2.30 1.79 11.27
CA LEU A 207 1.66 2.61 10.23
C LEU A 207 0.33 3.18 10.74
N TRP A 208 -0.39 2.44 11.60
CA TRP A 208 -1.71 2.81 12.16
C TRP A 208 -1.69 3.20 13.63
N GLN A 209 -0.63 2.89 14.35
CA GLN A 209 -0.53 3.07 15.81
C GLN A 209 0.57 4.07 16.15
N SER A 210 0.41 4.76 17.28
CA SER A 210 1.45 5.62 17.83
C SER A 210 2.19 4.93 18.99
N ALA A 211 3.45 5.28 19.20
CA ALA A 211 4.28 4.72 20.25
C ALA A 211 5.04 5.80 21.02
N ALA A 212 5.29 5.57 22.33
CA ALA A 212 5.98 6.50 23.20
C ALA A 212 7.44 6.75 22.76
N ASN A 213 8.06 5.79 22.08
CA ASN A 213 9.40 5.91 21.52
C ASN A 213 9.44 6.50 20.10
N HIS A 214 8.30 6.95 19.58
CA HIS A 214 8.13 7.55 18.26
C HIS A 214 8.58 6.69 17.08
N ILE A 215 8.57 5.35 17.21
CA ILE A 215 8.93 4.43 16.13
C ILE A 215 7.97 4.57 14.94
N GLU A 216 6.71 4.99 15.18
CA GLU A 216 5.74 5.24 14.12
C GLU A 216 6.19 6.30 13.13
N ALA A 217 6.84 7.36 13.59
CA ALA A 217 7.33 8.40 12.68
C ALA A 217 8.41 7.84 11.76
N LYS A 218 9.29 6.97 12.29
CA LYS A 218 10.35 6.34 11.53
C LYS A 218 9.79 5.40 10.48
N ILE A 219 8.92 4.45 10.86
CA ILE A 219 8.36 3.48 9.92
C ILE A 219 7.47 4.14 8.85
N ARG A 220 6.65 5.12 9.21
CA ARG A 220 5.81 5.86 8.26
C ARG A 220 6.65 6.59 7.23
N THR A 221 7.73 7.27 7.67
CA THR A 221 8.65 7.96 6.75
C THR A 221 9.35 6.97 5.84
N ALA A 222 9.90 5.87 6.36
CA ALA A 222 10.57 4.85 5.56
C ALA A 222 9.61 4.20 4.55
N TYR A 223 8.39 3.88 4.98
CA TYR A 223 7.37 3.31 4.12
C TYR A 223 7.03 4.24 2.94
N MET A 224 6.75 5.51 3.22
CA MET A 224 6.44 6.50 2.17
C MET A 224 7.63 6.78 1.25
N ASN A 225 8.86 6.72 1.78
CA ASN A 225 10.07 6.80 0.95
C ASN A 225 10.19 5.59 0.01
N CYS A 226 9.86 4.38 0.47
CA CYS A 226 9.82 3.19 -0.39
C CYS A 226 8.78 3.35 -1.50
N ILE A 227 7.56 3.78 -1.17
CA ILE A 227 6.51 4.09 -2.16
C ILE A 227 7.00 5.13 -3.18
N THR A 228 7.60 6.20 -2.72
CA THR A 228 8.14 7.26 -3.60
C THR A 228 9.23 6.73 -4.53
N ARG A 229 10.16 5.92 -4.02
CA ARG A 229 11.24 5.29 -4.81
C ARG A 229 10.67 4.36 -5.89
N LEU A 230 9.66 3.55 -5.55
CA LEU A 230 8.98 2.67 -6.51
C LEU A 230 8.28 3.46 -7.62
N TYR A 231 7.49 4.43 -7.24
CA TYR A 231 6.83 5.31 -8.19
C TYR A 231 7.81 6.01 -9.13
N GLN A 232 8.84 6.58 -8.54
CA GLN A 232 9.86 7.31 -9.29
C GLN A 232 10.52 6.39 -10.33
N LYS A 233 10.93 5.20 -9.91
CA LYS A 233 11.59 4.22 -10.78
C LYS A 233 10.63 3.65 -11.83
N ASN A 234 9.46 3.17 -11.39
CA ASN A 234 8.60 2.30 -12.19
C ASN A 234 7.60 3.07 -13.05
N PHE A 235 7.32 4.33 -12.71
CA PHE A 235 6.39 5.15 -13.47
C PHE A 235 7.04 6.41 -14.02
N SER A 236 7.42 7.35 -13.15
CA SER A 236 7.87 8.68 -13.58
C SER A 236 9.13 8.63 -14.47
N MET A 237 10.19 7.93 -14.02
CA MET A 237 11.42 7.80 -14.81
C MET A 237 11.19 6.93 -16.05
N ALA A 238 10.44 5.85 -15.93
CA ALA A 238 10.16 4.98 -17.06
C ALA A 238 9.41 5.68 -18.20
N LEU A 239 8.51 6.62 -17.88
CA LEU A 239 7.88 7.49 -18.89
C LEU A 239 8.84 8.56 -19.41
N GLY A 240 9.69 9.11 -18.55
CA GLY A 240 10.67 10.13 -18.94
C GLY A 240 11.81 9.60 -19.82
N ASP A 241 12.15 8.32 -19.70
CA ASP A 241 13.19 7.67 -20.50
C ASP A 241 12.69 7.25 -21.89
N TRP A 242 11.38 7.16 -22.09
CA TRP A 242 10.78 6.86 -23.39
C TRP A 242 10.86 8.06 -24.32
#